data_e2a2c2100935b5b7cbfd5eacee098e6c
#
_entry.id   e2a2c2100935b5b7cbfd5eacee098e6c
#
_cell.length_a   1.000
_cell.length_b   1.000
_cell.length_c   1.000
_cell.angle_alpha   90.00
_cell.angle_beta   90.00
_cell.angle_gamma   90.00
#
_symmetry.space_group_name_H-M   'P 1'
#
loop_
_entity.id
_entity.type
_entity.pdbx_description
1 polymer ?
#
loop_
_entity_poly.entity_id
_entity_poly.type
_entity_poly.pdbx_seq_one_letter_code
_entity_poly.pdbx_strand_id
1 'polypeptide(L)'
;MDYSNISYGKHVSLLNIISIVVFHADKVLIYHYLGAVPLAIYSIAFSLPAQLKVVSKMLTTLIFPKLSSSSLETIRATIYDKTLRIFLAYAAIIATYIVTAPLIFRWIFPQYLDAAPVSQALALGYLFHPTVLFSQTMFAQKRQKELYILKLFTNGSRILLLLLLLPPYGVWGAVYAFILGNALSSAASIILFRRLRI
;
A
#
# COMPACT_ATOMS: atom_id res chain seq x y z
N MET A 1 28.94 -0.21 -21.28
CA MET A 1 27.87 -0.75 -20.41
C MET A 1 28.16 -0.30 -18.99
N ASP A 2 27.29 0.50 -18.39
CA ASP A 2 27.54 1.12 -17.07
C ASP A 2 27.23 0.11 -15.97
N TYR A 3 28.25 -0.50 -15.40
CA TYR A 3 28.15 -1.49 -14.32
C TYR A 3 27.39 -0.95 -13.09
N SER A 4 27.39 0.35 -12.87
CA SER A 4 26.66 1.03 -11.79
C SER A 4 25.14 0.90 -11.97
N ASN A 5 24.64 0.99 -13.20
CA ASN A 5 23.21 0.86 -13.52
C ASN A 5 22.71 -0.59 -13.40
N ILE A 6 23.58 -1.58 -13.72
CA ILE A 6 23.25 -3.00 -13.58
C ILE A 6 23.18 -3.41 -12.10
N SER A 7 24.13 -2.93 -11.29
CA SER A 7 24.11 -3.17 -9.84
C SER A 7 22.87 -2.56 -9.19
N TYR A 8 22.51 -1.33 -9.57
CA TYR A 8 21.28 -0.67 -9.11
C TYR A 8 20.03 -1.48 -9.45
N GLY A 9 19.91 -1.94 -10.70
CA GLY A 9 18.78 -2.74 -11.14
C GLY A 9 18.61 -4.03 -10.33
N LYS A 10 19.70 -4.75 -10.04
CA LYS A 10 19.70 -5.97 -9.21
C LYS A 10 19.21 -5.70 -7.79
N HIS A 11 19.70 -4.66 -7.13
CA HIS A 11 19.28 -4.31 -5.77
C HIS A 11 17.80 -3.91 -5.70
N VAL A 12 17.32 -3.09 -6.65
CA VAL A 12 15.91 -2.70 -6.71
C VAL A 12 15.01 -3.92 -6.97
N SER A 13 15.43 -4.84 -7.85
CA SER A 13 14.70 -6.07 -8.13
C SER A 13 14.61 -6.97 -6.89
N LEU A 14 15.70 -7.14 -6.16
CA LEU A 14 15.71 -7.93 -4.91
C LEU A 14 14.74 -7.35 -3.88
N LEU A 15 14.78 -6.04 -3.67
CA LEU A 15 13.83 -5.36 -2.76
C LEU A 15 12.36 -5.50 -3.21
N ASN A 16 12.13 -5.53 -4.51
CA ASN A 16 10.78 -5.74 -5.03
C ASN A 16 10.31 -7.17 -4.78
N ILE A 17 11.17 -8.18 -4.95
CA ILE A 17 10.86 -9.57 -4.65
C ILE A 17 10.51 -9.73 -3.16
N ILE A 18 11.34 -9.19 -2.27
CA ILE A 18 11.07 -9.19 -0.82
C ILE A 18 9.72 -8.53 -0.53
N SER A 19 9.44 -7.38 -1.14
CA SER A 19 8.17 -6.67 -0.94
C SER A 19 6.96 -7.47 -1.43
N ILE A 20 7.09 -8.26 -2.51
CA ILE A 20 6.03 -9.15 -3.00
C ILE A 20 5.79 -10.29 -2.01
N VAL A 21 6.85 -10.93 -1.50
CA VAL A 21 6.74 -11.99 -0.50
C VAL A 21 6.06 -11.46 0.77
N VAL A 22 6.50 -10.30 1.28
CA VAL A 22 5.90 -9.66 2.45
C VAL A 22 4.45 -9.27 2.20
N PHE A 23 4.12 -8.85 0.97
CA PHE A 23 2.73 -8.49 0.62
C PHE A 23 1.78 -9.69 0.69
N HIS A 24 2.26 -10.90 0.41
CA HIS A 24 1.47 -12.14 0.47
C HIS A 24 1.63 -12.89 1.81
N ALA A 25 2.51 -12.43 2.69
CA ALA A 25 2.73 -13.06 3.99
C ALA A 25 1.48 -13.10 4.87
N ASP A 26 0.58 -12.12 4.71
CA ASP A 26 -0.72 -12.09 5.39
C ASP A 26 -1.52 -13.36 5.12
N LYS A 27 -1.63 -13.79 3.86
CA LYS A 27 -2.37 -14.99 3.48
C LYS A 27 -1.75 -16.27 4.04
N VAL A 28 -0.43 -16.35 4.01
CA VAL A 28 0.31 -17.50 4.55
C VAL A 28 0.11 -17.59 6.07
N LEU A 29 0.23 -16.46 6.76
CA LEU A 29 0.08 -16.40 8.21
C LEU A 29 -1.38 -16.65 8.64
N ILE A 30 -2.37 -16.10 7.92
CA ILE A 30 -3.79 -16.37 8.17
C ILE A 30 -4.07 -17.87 8.02
N TYR A 31 -3.57 -18.51 6.97
CA TYR A 31 -3.73 -19.94 6.80
C TYR A 31 -3.09 -20.75 7.94
N HIS A 32 -1.88 -20.38 8.32
CA HIS A 32 -1.12 -21.07 9.37
C HIS A 32 -1.79 -20.98 10.75
N TYR A 33 -2.28 -19.79 11.13
CA TYR A 33 -2.84 -19.56 12.46
C TYR A 33 -4.34 -19.83 12.56
N LEU A 34 -5.09 -19.63 11.48
CA LEU A 34 -6.56 -19.62 11.51
C LEU A 34 -7.19 -20.68 10.57
N GLY A 35 -6.42 -21.22 9.62
CA GLY A 35 -6.90 -22.24 8.69
C GLY A 35 -7.54 -21.67 7.40
N ALA A 36 -8.16 -22.57 6.62
CA ALA A 36 -8.62 -22.29 5.27
C ALA A 36 -9.87 -21.37 5.21
N VAL A 37 -10.83 -21.53 6.12
CA VAL A 37 -12.10 -20.77 6.09
C VAL A 37 -11.85 -19.28 6.35
N PRO A 38 -11.13 -18.86 7.42
CA PRO A 38 -10.78 -17.45 7.61
C PRO A 38 -9.93 -16.87 6.47
N LEU A 39 -9.04 -17.67 5.87
CA LEU A 39 -8.28 -17.25 4.68
C LEU A 39 -9.18 -16.97 3.49
N ALA A 40 -10.21 -17.80 3.25
CA ALA A 40 -11.16 -17.58 2.17
C ALA A 40 -11.96 -16.28 2.38
N ILE A 41 -12.47 -16.04 3.58
CA ILE A 41 -13.19 -14.81 3.96
C ILE A 41 -12.30 -13.59 3.74
N TYR A 42 -11.06 -13.61 4.26
CA TYR A 42 -10.10 -12.52 4.10
C TYR A 42 -9.73 -12.27 2.63
N SER A 43 -9.49 -13.34 1.86
CA SER A 43 -9.09 -13.23 0.46
C SER A 43 -10.18 -12.62 -0.41
N ILE A 44 -11.44 -13.01 -0.19
CA ILE A 44 -12.60 -12.43 -0.89
C ILE A 44 -12.81 -10.99 -0.44
N ALA A 45 -12.76 -10.72 0.87
CA ALA A 45 -12.86 -9.37 1.41
C ALA A 45 -11.79 -8.43 0.83
N PHE A 46 -10.56 -8.92 0.62
CA PHE A 46 -9.44 -8.15 0.09
C PHE A 46 -9.53 -7.90 -1.42
N SER A 47 -10.22 -8.77 -2.18
CA SER A 47 -10.21 -8.76 -3.65
C SER A 47 -10.74 -7.47 -4.27
N LEU A 48 -11.83 -6.93 -3.74
CA LEU A 48 -12.47 -5.71 -4.26
C LEU A 48 -11.67 -4.45 -3.91
N PRO A 49 -11.33 -4.17 -2.63
CA PRO A 49 -10.50 -3.01 -2.28
C PRO A 49 -9.13 -3.02 -2.96
N ALA A 50 -8.56 -4.20 -3.23
CA ALA A 50 -7.27 -4.31 -3.92
C ALA A 50 -7.28 -3.70 -5.33
N GLN A 51 -8.43 -3.56 -5.98
CA GLN A 51 -8.55 -2.90 -7.29
C GLN A 51 -8.18 -1.41 -7.22
N LEU A 52 -8.29 -0.77 -6.05
CA LEU A 52 -7.82 0.60 -5.86
C LEU A 52 -6.31 0.77 -6.12
N LYS A 53 -5.53 -0.30 -5.99
CA LYS A 53 -4.11 -0.31 -6.39
C LYS A 53 -3.91 -0.05 -7.89
N VAL A 54 -4.82 -0.52 -8.73
CA VAL A 54 -4.73 -0.34 -10.18
C VAL A 54 -4.80 1.15 -10.50
N VAL A 55 -5.70 1.88 -9.84
CA VAL A 55 -5.83 3.34 -9.97
C VAL A 55 -4.53 4.03 -9.56
N SER A 56 -3.95 3.65 -8.42
CA SER A 56 -2.65 4.19 -7.98
C SER A 56 -1.54 3.91 -8.98
N LYS A 57 -1.49 2.70 -9.54
CA LYS A 57 -0.47 2.31 -10.53
C LYS A 57 -0.59 3.14 -11.81
N MET A 58 -1.80 3.35 -12.31
CA MET A 58 -2.04 4.22 -13.48
C MET A 58 -1.57 5.64 -13.22
N LEU A 59 -1.97 6.23 -12.08
CA LEU A 59 -1.55 7.58 -11.70
C LEU A 59 -0.02 7.71 -11.61
N THR A 60 0.65 6.74 -10.98
CA THR A 60 2.11 6.77 -10.84
C THR A 60 2.80 6.64 -12.20
N THR A 61 2.30 5.81 -13.12
CA THR A 61 2.85 5.67 -14.47
C THR A 61 2.75 6.98 -15.26
N LEU A 62 1.62 7.68 -15.14
CA LEU A 62 1.40 8.97 -15.84
C LEU A 62 2.24 10.11 -15.24
N ILE A 63 2.43 10.11 -13.92
CA ILE A 63 3.14 11.19 -13.21
C ILE A 63 4.66 10.98 -13.21
N PHE A 64 5.13 9.74 -13.31
CA PHE A 64 6.55 9.40 -13.22
C PHE A 64 7.47 10.17 -14.19
N PRO A 65 7.18 10.31 -15.50
CA PRO A 65 8.01 11.08 -16.41
C PRO A 65 8.17 12.53 -15.95
N LYS A 66 7.10 13.14 -15.44
CA LYS A 66 7.11 14.51 -14.92
C LYS A 66 7.94 14.63 -13.63
N LEU A 67 7.90 13.63 -12.75
CA LEU A 67 8.73 13.61 -11.54
C LEU A 67 10.21 13.44 -11.85
N SER A 68 10.57 12.72 -12.92
CA SER A 68 11.96 12.51 -13.32
C SER A 68 12.57 13.69 -14.04
N SER A 69 11.77 14.50 -14.74
CA SER A 69 12.23 15.67 -15.51
C SER A 69 12.16 16.98 -14.73
N SER A 70 11.44 17.04 -13.60
CA SER A 70 11.28 18.25 -12.78
C SER A 70 12.34 18.35 -11.69
N SER A 71 12.73 19.57 -11.33
CA SER A 71 13.61 19.81 -10.17
C SER A 71 12.90 19.45 -8.85
N LEU A 72 13.66 19.10 -7.83
CA LEU A 72 13.13 18.76 -6.51
C LEU A 72 12.33 19.93 -5.90
N GLU A 73 12.75 21.17 -6.15
CA GLU A 73 12.05 22.38 -5.70
C GLU A 73 10.66 22.50 -6.31
N THR A 74 10.56 22.34 -7.63
CA THR A 74 9.26 22.36 -8.35
C THR A 74 8.32 21.27 -7.86
N ILE A 75 8.88 20.07 -7.59
CA ILE A 75 8.10 18.97 -7.04
C ILE A 75 7.58 19.32 -5.65
N ARG A 76 8.44 19.83 -4.76
CA ARG A 76 8.06 20.21 -3.39
C ARG A 76 6.94 21.25 -3.34
N ALA A 77 6.97 22.23 -4.23
CA ALA A 77 5.96 23.26 -4.31
C ALA A 77 4.55 22.73 -4.63
N THR A 78 4.45 21.59 -5.33
CA THR A 78 3.15 21.11 -5.85
C THR A 78 2.72 19.74 -5.34
N ILE A 79 3.63 18.95 -4.72
CA ILE A 79 3.35 17.55 -4.38
C ILE A 79 2.27 17.41 -3.31
N TYR A 80 2.24 18.32 -2.32
CA TYR A 80 1.25 18.28 -1.24
C TYR A 80 -0.17 18.53 -1.77
N ASP A 81 -0.35 19.54 -2.61
CA ASP A 81 -1.65 19.83 -3.23
C ASP A 81 -2.12 18.69 -4.12
N LYS A 82 -1.23 18.11 -4.91
CA LYS A 82 -1.54 16.94 -5.75
C LYS A 82 -1.93 15.74 -4.90
N THR A 83 -1.16 15.47 -3.83
CA THR A 83 -1.45 14.37 -2.91
C THR A 83 -2.79 14.58 -2.23
N LEU A 84 -3.12 15.80 -1.80
CA LEU A 84 -4.41 16.12 -1.18
C LEU A 84 -5.58 15.92 -2.15
N ARG A 85 -5.46 16.38 -3.40
CA ARG A 85 -6.52 16.17 -4.41
C ARG A 85 -6.76 14.69 -4.69
N ILE A 86 -5.69 13.91 -4.81
CA ILE A 86 -5.79 12.45 -5.00
C ILE A 86 -6.37 11.80 -3.75
N PHE A 87 -6.00 12.24 -2.55
CA PHE A 87 -6.56 11.76 -1.29
C PHE A 87 -8.07 11.99 -1.22
N LEU A 88 -8.55 13.19 -1.58
CA LEU A 88 -9.98 13.49 -1.61
C LEU A 88 -10.73 12.61 -2.62
N ALA A 89 -10.15 12.38 -3.81
CA ALA A 89 -10.73 11.47 -4.79
C ALA A 89 -10.79 10.02 -4.26
N TYR A 90 -9.73 9.54 -3.61
CA TYR A 90 -9.71 8.22 -2.97
C TYR A 90 -10.73 8.12 -1.84
N ALA A 91 -10.84 9.16 -1.00
CA ALA A 91 -11.82 9.20 0.08
C ALA A 91 -13.25 9.10 -0.46
N ALA A 92 -13.58 9.81 -1.54
CA ALA A 92 -14.89 9.72 -2.19
C ALA A 92 -15.17 8.31 -2.75
N ILE A 93 -14.21 7.71 -3.44
CA ILE A 93 -14.34 6.34 -3.98
C ILE A 93 -14.52 5.33 -2.84
N ILE A 94 -13.72 5.44 -1.77
CA ILE A 94 -13.79 4.54 -0.62
C ILE A 94 -15.11 4.72 0.13
N ALA A 95 -15.59 5.95 0.33
CA ALA A 95 -16.88 6.21 0.95
C ALA A 95 -18.03 5.58 0.15
N THR A 96 -18.03 5.77 -1.18
CA THR A 96 -18.99 5.11 -2.08
C THR A 96 -18.91 3.58 -1.95
N TYR A 97 -17.69 3.03 -1.95
CA TYR A 97 -17.48 1.59 -1.79
C TYR A 97 -18.03 1.07 -0.46
N ILE A 98 -17.75 1.76 0.66
CA ILE A 98 -18.22 1.35 1.98
C ILE A 98 -19.75 1.25 2.02
N VAL A 99 -20.44 2.22 1.40
CA VAL A 99 -21.93 2.21 1.32
C VAL A 99 -22.44 1.09 0.42
N THR A 100 -21.76 0.83 -0.70
CA THR A 100 -22.22 -0.16 -1.70
C THR A 100 -21.74 -1.58 -1.42
N ALA A 101 -20.67 -1.78 -0.64
CA ALA A 101 -20.09 -3.09 -0.37
C ALA A 101 -21.11 -4.13 0.15
N PRO A 102 -22.02 -3.85 1.11
CA PRO A 102 -22.99 -4.83 1.55
C PRO A 102 -23.92 -5.31 0.41
N LEU A 103 -24.30 -4.41 -0.51
CA LEU A 103 -25.10 -4.76 -1.68
C LEU A 103 -24.30 -5.64 -2.64
N ILE A 104 -23.04 -5.28 -2.91
CA ILE A 104 -22.13 -6.05 -3.78
C ILE A 104 -21.97 -7.48 -3.22
N PHE A 105 -21.70 -7.62 -1.92
CA PHE A 105 -21.54 -8.93 -1.30
C PHE A 105 -22.83 -9.73 -1.33
N ARG A 106 -23.98 -9.10 -1.09
CA ARG A 106 -25.29 -9.77 -1.14
C ARG A 106 -25.63 -10.31 -2.53
N TRP A 107 -25.25 -9.60 -3.60
CA TRP A 107 -25.62 -9.96 -4.97
C TRP A 107 -24.59 -10.86 -5.65
N ILE A 108 -23.31 -10.62 -5.41
CA ILE A 108 -22.20 -11.31 -6.13
C ILE A 108 -21.63 -12.45 -5.29
N PHE A 109 -21.56 -12.29 -3.96
CA PHE A 109 -20.94 -13.24 -3.04
C PHE A 109 -21.87 -13.61 -1.87
N PRO A 110 -23.10 -14.12 -2.11
CA PRO A 110 -24.08 -14.32 -1.05
C PRO A 110 -23.62 -15.29 0.04
N GLN A 111 -22.72 -16.22 -0.27
CA GLN A 111 -22.14 -17.16 0.68
C GLN A 111 -20.99 -16.57 1.54
N TYR A 112 -20.59 -15.33 1.28
CA TYR A 112 -19.51 -14.64 1.97
C TYR A 112 -19.95 -13.27 2.54
N LEU A 113 -21.18 -13.19 3.05
CA LEU A 113 -21.70 -11.95 3.63
C LEU A 113 -20.86 -11.45 4.79
N ASP A 114 -20.27 -12.36 5.58
CA ASP A 114 -19.35 -12.04 6.69
C ASP A 114 -18.06 -11.38 6.22
N ALA A 115 -17.72 -11.47 4.94
CA ALA A 115 -16.57 -10.78 4.37
C ALA A 115 -16.83 -9.28 4.09
N ALA A 116 -18.10 -8.84 4.03
CA ALA A 116 -18.44 -7.44 3.73
C ALA A 116 -17.84 -6.43 4.74
N PRO A 117 -18.03 -6.58 6.08
CA PRO A 117 -17.43 -5.65 7.04
C PRO A 117 -15.91 -5.69 7.03
N VAL A 118 -15.30 -6.85 6.81
CA VAL A 118 -13.85 -7.00 6.66
C VAL A 118 -13.37 -6.23 5.43
N SER A 119 -14.09 -6.32 4.31
CA SER A 119 -13.78 -5.63 3.07
C SER A 119 -13.90 -4.10 3.19
N GLN A 120 -14.95 -3.63 3.87
CA GLN A 120 -15.12 -2.20 4.17
C GLN A 120 -13.95 -1.65 5.00
N ALA A 121 -13.52 -2.38 6.03
CA ALA A 121 -12.39 -2.01 6.87
C ALA A 121 -11.07 -2.01 6.08
N LEU A 122 -10.84 -3.03 5.22
CA LEU A 122 -9.67 -3.08 4.35
C LEU A 122 -9.63 -1.90 3.37
N ALA A 123 -10.79 -1.45 2.87
CA ALA A 123 -10.86 -0.27 2.00
C ALA A 123 -10.29 0.99 2.66
N LEU A 124 -10.51 1.18 3.98
CA LEU A 124 -9.95 2.30 4.73
C LEU A 124 -8.42 2.35 4.69
N GLY A 125 -7.75 1.19 4.64
CA GLY A 125 -6.30 1.14 4.53
C GLY A 125 -5.77 1.77 3.23
N TYR A 126 -6.60 1.85 2.18
CA TYR A 126 -6.23 2.48 0.92
C TYR A 126 -6.30 4.02 0.95
N LEU A 127 -6.86 4.65 1.99
CA LEU A 127 -6.78 6.10 2.17
C LEU A 127 -5.34 6.62 2.23
N PHE A 128 -4.40 5.78 2.65
CA PHE A 128 -2.98 6.13 2.72
C PHE A 128 -2.23 5.99 1.39
N HIS A 129 -2.85 5.41 0.36
CA HIS A 129 -2.21 5.16 -0.94
C HIS A 129 -1.76 6.42 -1.70
N PRO A 130 -2.44 7.57 -1.65
CA PRO A 130 -1.98 8.78 -2.34
C PRO A 130 -0.58 9.23 -1.96
N THR A 131 -0.10 8.88 -0.76
CA THR A 131 1.26 9.19 -0.32
C THR A 131 2.35 8.43 -1.08
N VAL A 132 1.98 7.48 -1.95
CA VAL A 132 2.89 6.83 -2.89
C VAL A 132 3.64 7.84 -3.77
N LEU A 133 3.10 9.03 -4.00
CA LEU A 133 3.76 10.10 -4.75
C LEU A 133 5.10 10.50 -4.14
N PHE A 134 5.22 10.51 -2.80
CA PHE A 134 6.48 10.82 -2.13
C PHE A 134 7.55 9.76 -2.39
N SER A 135 7.18 8.48 -2.32
CA SER A 135 8.10 7.38 -2.62
C SER A 135 8.47 7.31 -4.11
N GLN A 136 7.52 7.62 -5.01
CA GLN A 136 7.78 7.70 -6.45
C GLN A 136 8.71 8.87 -6.78
N THR A 137 8.62 9.98 -6.08
CA THR A 137 9.58 11.09 -6.23
C THR A 137 10.99 10.65 -5.82
N MET A 138 11.14 9.94 -4.69
CA MET A 138 12.44 9.40 -4.28
C MET A 138 13.01 8.46 -5.35
N PHE A 139 12.17 7.63 -5.96
CA PHE A 139 12.56 6.72 -7.03
C PHE A 139 12.97 7.48 -8.31
N ALA A 140 12.17 8.46 -8.75
CA ALA A 140 12.46 9.29 -9.93
C ALA A 140 13.74 10.12 -9.76
N GLN A 141 14.02 10.59 -8.55
CA GLN A 141 15.22 11.36 -8.20
C GLN A 141 16.42 10.49 -7.80
N LYS A 142 16.35 9.16 -8.02
CA LYS A 142 17.41 8.18 -7.72
C LYS A 142 17.92 8.21 -6.27
N ARG A 143 17.07 8.58 -5.30
CA ARG A 143 17.37 8.63 -3.86
C ARG A 143 17.32 7.21 -3.26
N GLN A 144 18.36 6.42 -3.53
CA GLN A 144 18.43 4.99 -3.21
C GLN A 144 18.36 4.73 -1.70
N LYS A 145 19.15 5.48 -0.92
CA LYS A 145 19.25 5.29 0.53
C LYS A 145 17.89 5.45 1.22
N GLU A 146 17.17 6.50 0.86
CA GLU A 146 15.85 6.79 1.42
C GLU A 146 14.83 5.72 1.01
N LEU A 147 14.90 5.22 -0.22
CA LEU A 147 14.06 4.12 -0.68
C LEU A 147 14.33 2.81 0.06
N TYR A 148 15.61 2.49 0.32
CA TYR A 148 15.97 1.31 1.10
C TYR A 148 15.41 1.38 2.51
N ILE A 149 15.63 2.51 3.20
CA ILE A 149 15.11 2.75 4.55
C ILE A 149 13.58 2.63 4.56
N LEU A 150 12.90 3.27 3.61
CA LEU A 150 11.44 3.21 3.50
C LEU A 150 10.94 1.79 3.31
N LYS A 151 11.52 1.04 2.36
CA LYS A 151 11.08 -0.34 2.07
C LYS A 151 11.35 -1.29 3.23
N LEU A 152 12.53 -1.18 3.86
CA LEU A 152 12.87 -2.00 5.01
C LEU A 152 11.91 -1.73 6.18
N PHE A 153 11.66 -0.45 6.47
CA PHE A 153 10.72 -0.04 7.51
C PHE A 153 9.29 -0.52 7.22
N THR A 154 8.80 -0.30 5.99
CA THR A 154 7.44 -0.70 5.59
C THR A 154 7.25 -2.21 5.64
N ASN A 155 8.20 -2.99 5.11
CA ASN A 155 8.11 -4.44 5.09
C ASN A 155 8.27 -5.00 6.52
N GLY A 156 9.22 -4.49 7.30
CA GLY A 156 9.45 -4.92 8.67
C GLY A 156 8.27 -4.62 9.59
N SER A 157 7.75 -3.39 9.54
CA SER A 157 6.58 -3.00 10.35
C SER A 157 5.34 -3.82 10.00
N ARG A 158 5.12 -4.13 8.71
CA ARG A 158 3.99 -4.94 8.27
C ARG A 158 4.05 -6.38 8.82
N ILE A 159 5.22 -7.04 8.73
CA ILE A 159 5.40 -8.38 9.29
C ILE A 159 5.23 -8.36 10.80
N LEU A 160 5.85 -7.40 11.48
CA LEU A 160 5.75 -7.26 12.92
C LEU A 160 4.31 -7.08 13.38
N LEU A 161 3.57 -6.18 12.74
CA LEU A 161 2.14 -5.96 13.04
C LEU A 161 1.30 -7.21 12.79
N LEU A 162 1.56 -7.94 11.70
CA LEU A 162 0.86 -9.21 11.43
C LEU A 162 1.13 -10.24 12.54
N LEU A 163 2.37 -10.43 12.93
CA LEU A 163 2.74 -11.41 13.97
C LEU A 163 2.17 -11.04 15.34
N LEU A 164 2.04 -9.74 15.64
CA LEU A 164 1.51 -9.27 16.92
C LEU A 164 -0.03 -9.26 16.97
N LEU A 165 -0.69 -8.90 15.86
CA LEU A 165 -2.13 -8.66 15.86
C LEU A 165 -2.93 -9.87 15.36
N LEU A 166 -2.37 -10.70 14.49
CA LEU A 166 -3.08 -11.83 13.93
C LEU A 166 -3.47 -12.89 14.99
N PRO A 167 -2.57 -13.32 15.92
CA PRO A 167 -2.92 -14.35 16.87
C PRO A 167 -4.06 -13.95 17.83
N PRO A 168 -4.05 -12.73 18.46
CA PRO A 168 -5.11 -12.35 19.40
C PRO A 168 -6.42 -11.92 18.73
N TYR A 169 -6.37 -11.33 17.51
CA TYR A 169 -7.55 -10.74 16.86
C TYR A 169 -8.04 -11.49 15.62
N GLY A 170 -7.40 -12.60 15.25
CA GLY A 170 -7.78 -13.39 14.08
C GLY A 170 -7.77 -12.56 12.79
N VAL A 171 -8.78 -12.73 11.92
CA VAL A 171 -8.89 -12.00 10.64
C VAL A 171 -8.84 -10.49 10.83
N TRP A 172 -9.46 -9.97 11.89
CA TRP A 172 -9.42 -8.53 12.21
C TRP A 172 -8.01 -8.05 12.54
N GLY A 173 -7.17 -8.91 13.13
CA GLY A 173 -5.76 -8.62 13.34
C GLY A 173 -5.00 -8.36 12.04
N ALA A 174 -5.29 -9.13 10.98
CA ALA A 174 -4.73 -8.90 9.66
C ALA A 174 -5.23 -7.58 9.06
N VAL A 175 -6.50 -7.23 9.27
CA VAL A 175 -7.09 -5.93 8.84
C VAL A 175 -6.39 -4.77 9.54
N TYR A 176 -6.24 -4.84 10.86
CA TYR A 176 -5.54 -3.80 11.63
C TYR A 176 -4.08 -3.67 11.22
N ALA A 177 -3.38 -4.79 11.03
CA ALA A 177 -2.00 -4.80 10.53
C ALA A 177 -1.89 -4.15 9.16
N PHE A 178 -2.86 -4.37 8.27
CA PHE A 178 -2.91 -3.74 6.94
C PHE A 178 -3.11 -2.21 7.05
N ILE A 179 -4.10 -1.76 7.83
CA ILE A 179 -4.40 -0.32 7.99
C ILE A 179 -3.23 0.40 8.66
N LEU A 180 -2.75 -0.10 9.80
CA LEU A 180 -1.63 0.49 10.54
C LEU A 180 -0.34 0.45 9.74
N GLY A 181 -0.06 -0.65 9.04
CA GLY A 181 1.11 -0.77 8.17
C GLY A 181 1.11 0.28 7.05
N ASN A 182 -0.05 0.52 6.41
CA ASN A 182 -0.18 1.57 5.40
C ASN A 182 -0.05 2.98 6.00
N ALA A 183 -0.61 3.23 7.19
CA ALA A 183 -0.46 4.50 7.89
C ALA A 183 1.00 4.79 8.25
N LEU A 184 1.72 3.81 8.82
CA LEU A 184 3.14 3.92 9.16
C LEU A 184 4.01 4.15 7.89
N SER A 185 3.72 3.41 6.81
CA SER A 185 4.41 3.59 5.53
C SER A 185 4.19 5.00 4.96
N SER A 186 2.95 5.49 5.05
CA SER A 186 2.59 6.85 4.66
C SER A 186 3.37 7.90 5.45
N ALA A 187 3.37 7.80 6.77
CA ALA A 187 4.11 8.70 7.65
C ALA A 187 5.61 8.67 7.35
N ALA A 188 6.20 7.48 7.21
CA ALA A 188 7.61 7.31 6.89
C ALA A 188 7.97 7.93 5.53
N SER A 189 7.13 7.75 4.50
CA SER A 189 7.36 8.31 3.18
C SER A 189 7.36 9.85 3.19
N ILE A 190 6.45 10.48 3.94
CA ILE A 190 6.36 11.93 4.11
C ILE A 190 7.59 12.45 4.88
N ILE A 191 7.96 11.79 5.98
CA ILE A 191 9.12 12.18 6.81
C ILE A 191 10.42 12.11 6.01
N LEU A 192 10.64 10.99 5.31
CA LEU A 192 11.84 10.82 4.48
C LEU A 192 11.89 11.85 3.34
N PHE A 193 10.75 12.11 2.69
CA PHE A 193 10.67 13.13 1.65
C PHE A 193 11.03 14.52 2.19
N ARG A 194 10.53 14.90 3.38
CA ARG A 194 10.88 16.18 4.02
C ARG A 194 12.37 16.33 4.31
N ARG A 195 13.05 15.22 4.61
CA ARG A 195 14.49 15.19 4.90
C ARG A 195 15.40 15.20 3.66
N LEU A 196 14.85 15.07 2.45
CA LEU A 196 15.65 15.18 1.23
C LEU A 196 16.29 16.57 1.20
N ARG A 197 17.62 16.63 1.16
CA ARG A 197 18.35 17.90 0.95
C ARG A 197 18.37 18.18 -0.56
N ILE A 198 18.20 19.46 -0.89
CA ILE A 198 18.32 20.01 -2.25
C ILE A 198 19.78 19.98 -2.64
#